data_583ab9ae5c4c64db3b2f3b2ed25a1177
#
_entry.id   583ab9ae5c4c64db3b2f3b2ed25a1177
#
_cell.length_a   1.000
_cell.length_b   1.000
_cell.length_c   1.000
_cell.angle_alpha   90.00
_cell.angle_beta   90.00
_cell.angle_gamma   90.00
#
_symmetry.space_group_name_H-M   'P 1'
#
loop_
_entity.id
_entity.type
_entity.pdbx_description
1 polymer ?
#
loop_
_entity_poly.entity_id
_entity_poly.type
_entity_poly.pdbx_seq_one_letter_code
_entity_poly.pdbx_strand_id
1 'polypeptide(L)'
;LNDSGFYVSVVNAMLVHDYGNNSLHRAKTDKKDAIKLANYGLDHWLTLPRYVPEEDTRLMLKNCYRQYQQYSKVRTMLKNNLISLLDTAFPGANRLFSSPPRADGSEKWVDFVAAFWHCECVCGLSEKAFISKYQKWCKKCSYNFSEDKALDIYASACGHFSVMPKTDTAKLLVEQAVSQLRATSAALAALKLEMQSLASSLPEYPMVMRMFGVGPALGPQLMAEIGDVRRFHSKKALVAFAGIDAPPYQSGQMDVYSRSISKRGSSSLR
;
A
#
# COMPACT_ATOMS: atom_id res chain seq x y z
N LEU A 1 0.01 26.17 -18.91
CA LEU A 1 -0.45 26.07 -20.31
C LEU A 1 -1.97 26.21 -20.41
N ASN A 2 -2.76 25.41 -19.65
CA ASN A 2 -4.22 25.53 -19.69
C ASN A 2 -4.70 26.93 -19.30
N ASP A 3 -4.15 27.50 -18.21
CA ASP A 3 -4.46 28.83 -17.70
C ASP A 3 -4.00 29.95 -18.65
N SER A 4 -3.05 29.65 -19.55
CA SER A 4 -2.57 30.54 -20.60
C SER A 4 -3.38 30.45 -21.92
N GLY A 5 -4.53 29.76 -21.90
CA GLY A 5 -5.44 29.64 -23.03
C GLY A 5 -5.08 28.60 -24.08
N PHE A 6 -4.04 27.78 -23.86
CA PHE A 6 -3.70 26.71 -24.77
C PHE A 6 -4.69 25.53 -24.63
N TYR A 7 -4.99 24.91 -25.77
CA TYR A 7 -5.71 23.63 -25.74
C TYR A 7 -4.75 22.53 -25.28
N VAL A 8 -4.99 22.00 -24.11
CA VAL A 8 -4.18 20.93 -23.53
C VAL A 8 -4.99 19.64 -23.53
N SER A 9 -4.38 18.53 -23.92
CA SER A 9 -4.95 17.20 -23.81
C SER A 9 -3.97 16.27 -23.11
N VAL A 10 -4.44 15.43 -22.21
CA VAL A 10 -3.64 14.41 -21.54
C VAL A 10 -3.95 13.06 -22.19
N VAL A 11 -2.94 12.49 -22.83
CA VAL A 11 -3.06 11.22 -23.55
C VAL A 11 -2.34 10.12 -22.81
N ASN A 12 -2.91 8.90 -22.83
CA ASN A 12 -2.24 7.73 -22.29
C ASN A 12 -0.95 7.46 -23.09
N ALA A 13 0.18 7.42 -22.40
CA ALA A 13 1.49 7.18 -23.03
C ALA A 13 1.55 5.89 -23.86
N MET A 14 0.75 4.88 -23.50
CA MET A 14 0.66 3.61 -24.23
C MET A 14 0.06 3.78 -25.63
N LEU A 15 -0.93 4.67 -25.81
CA LEU A 15 -1.53 4.97 -27.11
C LEU A 15 -0.50 5.63 -28.04
N VAL A 16 0.27 6.56 -27.52
CA VAL A 16 1.37 7.21 -28.25
C VAL A 16 2.50 6.22 -28.53
N HIS A 17 2.81 5.34 -27.57
CA HIS A 17 3.82 4.29 -27.78
C HIS A 17 3.45 3.37 -28.93
N ASP A 18 2.20 2.91 -29.00
CA ASP A 18 1.73 1.96 -30.02
C ASP A 18 1.49 2.64 -31.37
N TYR A 19 1.28 3.97 -31.38
CA TYR A 19 1.08 4.75 -32.61
C TYR A 19 2.35 4.76 -33.46
N GLY A 20 2.23 4.41 -34.73
CA GLY A 20 3.31 4.47 -35.72
C GLY A 20 4.49 3.51 -35.47
N ASN A 21 4.30 2.41 -34.74
CA ASN A 21 5.32 1.37 -34.52
C ASN A 21 5.59 0.46 -35.74
N ASN A 22 5.27 0.93 -36.95
CA ASN A 22 5.46 0.18 -38.20
C ASN A 22 6.88 0.28 -38.77
N SER A 23 7.83 0.88 -38.06
CA SER A 23 9.22 1.01 -38.51
C SER A 23 10.06 -0.19 -38.06
N LEU A 24 10.80 -0.78 -39.02
CA LEU A 24 11.78 -1.83 -38.75
C LEU A 24 12.98 -1.33 -37.95
N HIS A 25 13.25 -0.03 -37.91
CA HIS A 25 14.34 0.58 -37.15
C HIS A 25 13.87 1.14 -35.81
N ARG A 26 14.24 0.47 -34.74
CA ARG A 26 13.89 0.84 -33.33
C ARG A 26 14.87 1.83 -32.68
N ALA A 27 15.35 2.85 -33.42
CA ALA A 27 16.16 3.88 -32.79
C ALA A 27 15.27 4.79 -31.91
N LYS A 28 15.55 4.85 -30.60
CA LYS A 28 14.87 5.72 -29.65
C LYS A 28 15.68 7.02 -29.50
N THR A 29 15.08 8.15 -29.85
CA THR A 29 15.63 9.49 -29.63
C THR A 29 14.48 10.44 -29.27
N ASP A 30 14.76 11.44 -28.44
CA ASP A 30 13.78 12.45 -28.05
C ASP A 30 13.16 13.18 -29.24
N LYS A 31 13.95 13.40 -30.31
CA LYS A 31 13.46 13.99 -31.56
C LYS A 31 12.41 13.13 -32.24
N LYS A 32 12.60 11.79 -32.29
CA LYS A 32 11.61 10.87 -32.85
C LYS A 32 10.35 10.80 -31.99
N ASP A 33 10.51 10.82 -30.69
CA ASP A 33 9.39 10.81 -29.74
C ASP A 33 8.57 12.10 -29.85
N ALA A 34 9.21 13.26 -30.01
CA ALA A 34 8.54 14.54 -30.25
C ALA A 34 7.78 14.57 -31.57
N ILE A 35 8.36 14.07 -32.69
CA ILE A 35 7.69 13.95 -33.97
C ILE A 35 6.50 12.99 -33.88
N LYS A 36 6.65 11.88 -33.16
CA LYS A 36 5.59 10.90 -32.95
C LYS A 36 4.41 11.50 -32.19
N LEU A 37 4.68 12.28 -31.13
CA LEU A 37 3.68 13.02 -30.38
C LEU A 37 2.96 14.06 -31.25
N ALA A 38 3.70 14.80 -32.08
CA ALA A 38 3.12 15.80 -32.99
C ALA A 38 2.19 15.15 -34.01
N ASN A 39 2.63 14.07 -34.66
CA ASN A 39 1.82 13.33 -35.64
C ASN A 39 0.57 12.72 -34.97
N TYR A 40 0.71 12.12 -33.76
CA TYR A 40 -0.43 11.63 -33.01
C TYR A 40 -1.45 12.74 -32.74
N GLY A 41 -0.96 13.91 -32.31
CA GLY A 41 -1.80 15.08 -32.07
C GLY A 41 -2.53 15.55 -33.35
N LEU A 42 -1.85 15.57 -34.48
CA LEU A 42 -2.45 15.97 -35.78
C LEU A 42 -3.52 15.00 -36.25
N ASP A 43 -3.27 13.69 -36.15
CA ASP A 43 -4.21 12.67 -36.60
C ASP A 43 -5.45 12.53 -35.73
N HIS A 44 -5.33 12.86 -34.42
CA HIS A 44 -6.37 12.63 -33.45
C HIS A 44 -6.95 13.93 -32.87
N TRP A 45 -6.54 15.10 -33.32
CA TRP A 45 -6.85 16.38 -32.69
C TRP A 45 -8.36 16.63 -32.49
N LEU A 46 -9.20 16.15 -33.42
CA LEU A 46 -10.67 16.26 -33.33
C LEU A 46 -11.29 15.37 -32.23
N THR A 47 -10.59 14.32 -31.86
CA THR A 47 -11.06 13.31 -30.87
C THR A 47 -10.39 13.42 -29.53
N LEU A 48 -9.31 14.21 -29.41
CA LEU A 48 -8.59 14.42 -28.15
C LEU A 48 -9.45 15.25 -27.19
N PRO A 49 -9.76 14.74 -25.98
CA PRO A 49 -10.52 15.50 -25.02
C PRO A 49 -9.69 16.65 -24.45
N ARG A 50 -10.32 17.82 -24.26
CA ARG A 50 -9.67 18.92 -23.56
C ARG A 50 -9.42 18.53 -22.11
N TYR A 51 -8.20 18.82 -21.64
CA TYR A 51 -7.86 18.66 -20.22
C TYR A 51 -8.69 19.65 -19.36
N VAL A 52 -9.37 19.09 -18.38
CA VAL A 52 -10.05 19.85 -17.33
C VAL A 52 -9.26 19.61 -16.04
N PRO A 53 -8.81 20.66 -15.34
CA PRO A 53 -8.15 20.51 -14.06
C PRO A 53 -9.03 19.69 -13.10
N GLU A 54 -8.40 18.78 -12.39
CA GLU A 54 -9.08 18.02 -11.33
C GLU A 54 -9.37 18.97 -10.15
N GLU A 55 -10.50 18.80 -9.49
CA GLU A 55 -10.83 19.54 -8.27
C GLU A 55 -9.74 19.32 -7.20
N ASP A 56 -9.35 20.38 -6.49
CA ASP A 56 -8.23 20.33 -5.53
C ASP A 56 -8.39 19.22 -4.49
N THR A 57 -9.60 19.02 -3.97
CA THR A 57 -9.88 17.95 -3.01
C THR A 57 -9.59 16.57 -3.58
N ARG A 58 -9.96 16.31 -4.85
CA ARG A 58 -9.69 15.05 -5.53
C ARG A 58 -8.20 14.86 -5.80
N LEU A 59 -7.55 15.93 -6.21
CA LEU A 59 -6.10 15.95 -6.43
C LEU A 59 -5.34 15.63 -5.14
N MET A 60 -5.73 16.26 -4.03
CA MET A 60 -5.13 16.00 -2.72
C MET A 60 -5.40 14.56 -2.25
N LEU A 61 -6.63 14.07 -2.38
CA LEU A 61 -6.97 12.68 -2.05
C LEU A 61 -6.12 11.68 -2.84
N LYS A 62 -5.92 11.91 -4.12
CA LYS A 62 -5.08 11.09 -5.01
C LYS A 62 -3.61 11.12 -4.60
N ASN A 63 -3.08 12.28 -4.23
CA ASN A 63 -1.70 12.42 -3.76
C ASN A 63 -1.50 11.74 -2.40
N CYS A 64 -2.42 11.90 -1.45
CA CYS A 64 -2.42 11.17 -0.18
C CYS A 64 -2.44 9.66 -0.40
N TYR A 65 -3.27 9.17 -1.34
CA TYR A 65 -3.33 7.75 -1.65
C TYR A 65 -2.03 7.21 -2.27
N ARG A 66 -1.41 7.95 -3.18
CA ARG A 66 -0.09 7.59 -3.74
C ARG A 66 0.97 7.50 -2.64
N GLN A 67 0.99 8.47 -1.73
CA GLN A 67 1.91 8.47 -0.60
C GLN A 67 1.63 7.29 0.35
N TYR A 68 0.35 7.02 0.63
CA TYR A 68 -0.09 5.86 1.42
C TYR A 68 0.39 4.54 0.80
N GLN A 69 0.28 4.37 -0.51
CA GLN A 69 0.78 3.19 -1.21
C GLN A 69 2.31 3.02 -1.07
N GLN A 70 3.07 4.10 -1.20
CA GLN A 70 4.53 4.07 -1.01
C GLN A 70 4.90 3.66 0.41
N TYR A 71 4.30 4.29 1.41
CA TYR A 71 4.58 3.96 2.81
C TYR A 71 4.11 2.56 3.20
N SER A 72 3.06 2.03 2.58
CA SER A 72 2.63 0.63 2.77
C SER A 72 3.71 -0.35 2.32
N LYS A 73 4.37 -0.09 1.18
CA LYS A 73 5.51 -0.89 0.70
C LYS A 73 6.70 -0.79 1.66
N VAL A 74 7.05 0.43 2.08
CA VAL A 74 8.14 0.68 3.05
C VAL A 74 7.85 -0.03 4.37
N ARG A 75 6.62 0.05 4.89
CA ARG A 75 6.22 -0.65 6.12
C ARG A 75 6.41 -2.16 6.00
N THR A 76 6.01 -2.76 4.87
CA THR A 76 6.20 -4.20 4.63
C THR A 76 7.68 -4.57 4.62
N MET A 77 8.51 -3.76 3.97
CA MET A 77 9.97 -3.96 3.95
C MET A 77 10.57 -3.85 5.35
N LEU A 78 10.20 -2.83 6.13
CA LEU A 78 10.68 -2.64 7.51
C LEU A 78 10.20 -3.75 8.44
N LYS A 79 8.97 -4.23 8.27
CA LYS A 79 8.43 -5.35 9.02
C LYS A 79 9.22 -6.64 8.75
N ASN A 80 9.51 -6.94 7.49
CA ASN A 80 10.31 -8.09 7.11
C ASN A 80 11.76 -7.97 7.63
N ASN A 81 12.34 -6.77 7.59
CA ASN A 81 13.67 -6.53 8.16
C ASN A 81 13.69 -6.78 9.68
N LEU A 82 12.69 -6.27 10.43
CA LEU A 82 12.59 -6.54 11.86
C LEU A 82 12.42 -8.05 12.14
N ILE A 83 11.59 -8.75 11.37
CA ILE A 83 11.41 -10.20 11.53
C ILE A 83 12.73 -10.93 11.29
N SER A 84 13.50 -10.57 10.25
CA SER A 84 14.79 -11.17 9.96
C SER A 84 15.81 -10.98 11.10
N LEU A 85 15.82 -9.79 11.74
CA LEU A 85 16.65 -9.55 12.94
C LEU A 85 16.19 -10.41 14.11
N LEU A 86 14.87 -10.54 14.30
CA LEU A 86 14.30 -11.35 15.38
C LEU A 86 14.53 -12.86 15.17
N ASP A 87 14.56 -13.34 13.93
CA ASP A 87 14.85 -14.75 13.64
C ASP A 87 16.23 -15.17 14.19
N THR A 88 17.14 -14.21 14.38
CA THR A 88 18.47 -14.45 14.98
C THR A 88 18.54 -14.08 16.46
N ALA A 89 17.72 -13.14 16.96
CA ALA A 89 17.76 -12.66 18.36
C ALA A 89 16.67 -13.27 19.24
N PHE A 90 15.47 -13.42 18.74
CA PHE A 90 14.31 -14.00 19.41
C PHE A 90 13.39 -14.68 18.38
N PRO A 91 13.72 -15.89 17.91
CA PRO A 91 12.94 -16.59 16.90
C PRO A 91 11.46 -16.71 17.26
N GLY A 92 10.56 -16.43 16.32
CA GLY A 92 9.13 -16.54 16.52
C GLY A 92 8.46 -15.42 17.32
N ALA A 93 9.20 -14.40 17.81
CA ALA A 93 8.64 -13.30 18.59
C ALA A 93 7.49 -12.56 17.89
N ASN A 94 7.53 -12.46 16.56
CA ASN A 94 6.49 -11.86 15.72
C ASN A 94 5.17 -12.66 15.70
N ARG A 95 5.19 -13.93 16.11
CA ARG A 95 4.01 -14.83 16.13
C ARG A 95 3.41 -14.98 17.52
N LEU A 96 4.02 -14.38 18.55
CA LEU A 96 3.52 -14.48 19.91
C LEU A 96 2.13 -13.86 20.13
N PHE A 97 1.73 -12.91 19.24
CA PHE A 97 0.47 -12.20 19.38
C PHE A 97 -0.28 -12.18 18.03
N SER A 98 -1.58 -12.49 18.08
CA SER A 98 -2.48 -12.48 16.92
C SER A 98 -3.39 -11.25 16.87
N SER A 99 -3.20 -10.27 17.78
CA SER A 99 -4.03 -9.08 17.83
C SER A 99 -3.81 -8.18 16.60
N PRO A 100 -4.90 -7.58 16.06
CA PRO A 100 -4.78 -6.63 14.96
C PRO A 100 -4.04 -5.36 15.39
N PRO A 101 -3.51 -4.58 14.45
CA PRO A 101 -2.94 -3.26 14.74
C PRO A 101 -3.98 -2.34 15.39
N ARG A 102 -3.54 -1.45 16.26
CA ARG A 102 -4.35 -0.38 16.84
C ARG A 102 -4.65 0.71 15.81
N ALA A 103 -5.55 1.62 16.15
CA ALA A 103 -5.93 2.73 15.27
C ALA A 103 -4.75 3.65 14.90
N ASP A 104 -3.77 3.80 15.78
CA ASP A 104 -2.52 4.53 15.57
C ASP A 104 -1.47 3.76 14.74
N GLY A 105 -1.81 2.55 14.29
CA GLY A 105 -0.93 1.68 13.52
C GLY A 105 0.05 0.86 14.36
N SER A 106 0.04 0.96 15.71
CA SER A 106 0.91 0.17 16.57
C SER A 106 0.50 -1.30 16.61
N GLU A 107 1.47 -2.20 16.70
CA GLU A 107 1.27 -3.66 16.78
C GLU A 107 1.85 -4.19 18.09
N LYS A 108 1.07 -5.00 18.83
CA LYS A 108 1.46 -5.53 20.15
C LYS A 108 2.79 -6.28 20.14
N TRP A 109 3.07 -7.07 19.09
CA TRP A 109 4.33 -7.80 18.98
C TRP A 109 5.53 -6.86 18.78
N VAL A 110 5.36 -5.75 18.05
CA VAL A 110 6.40 -4.73 17.86
C VAL A 110 6.69 -4.01 19.17
N ASP A 111 5.65 -3.71 19.95
CA ASP A 111 5.81 -3.12 21.26
C ASP A 111 6.45 -4.08 22.27
N PHE A 112 6.15 -5.38 22.15
CA PHE A 112 6.76 -6.42 22.94
C PHE A 112 8.26 -6.54 22.67
N VAL A 113 8.68 -6.66 21.41
CA VAL A 113 10.09 -6.79 21.05
C VAL A 113 10.88 -5.51 21.31
N ALA A 114 10.25 -4.35 21.36
CA ALA A 114 10.90 -3.12 21.84
C ALA A 114 11.35 -3.22 23.31
N ALA A 115 10.65 -4.01 24.13
CA ALA A 115 10.99 -4.22 25.54
C ALA A 115 11.77 -5.51 25.80
N PHE A 116 11.49 -6.54 24.98
CA PHE A 116 12.04 -7.90 25.11
C PHE A 116 12.65 -8.32 23.76
N TRP A 117 13.67 -7.59 23.32
CA TRP A 117 14.26 -7.69 21.99
C TRP A 117 15.10 -8.96 21.73
N HIS A 118 15.44 -9.71 22.78
CA HIS A 118 16.25 -10.92 22.75
C HIS A 118 15.63 -12.00 23.64
N CYS A 119 15.74 -13.28 23.27
CA CYS A 119 15.18 -14.38 24.08
C CYS A 119 15.70 -14.36 25.53
N GLU A 120 16.97 -14.03 25.75
CA GLU A 120 17.54 -13.90 27.10
C GLU A 120 16.96 -12.73 27.93
N CYS A 121 16.24 -11.79 27.33
CA CYS A 121 15.47 -10.79 28.09
C CYS A 121 14.28 -11.44 28.82
N VAL A 122 13.92 -12.65 28.41
CA VAL A 122 12.85 -13.48 28.97
C VAL A 122 13.44 -14.66 29.73
N CYS A 123 14.13 -15.60 29.07
CA CYS A 123 14.67 -16.83 29.69
C CYS A 123 15.82 -16.60 30.67
N GLY A 124 16.49 -15.45 30.61
CA GLY A 124 17.48 -15.04 31.62
C GLY A 124 16.90 -14.62 32.99
N LEU A 125 15.56 -14.60 33.10
CA LEU A 125 14.84 -14.35 34.34
C LEU A 125 14.21 -15.65 34.83
N SER A 126 13.89 -15.71 36.16
CA SER A 126 13.00 -16.78 36.62
C SER A 126 11.57 -16.55 36.05
N GLU A 127 10.83 -17.65 35.90
CA GLU A 127 9.45 -17.59 35.38
C GLU A 127 8.58 -16.57 36.12
N LYS A 128 8.58 -16.62 37.46
CA LYS A 128 7.85 -15.66 38.31
C LYS A 128 8.30 -14.21 38.09
N ALA A 129 9.60 -13.98 37.91
CA ALA A 129 10.15 -12.65 37.68
C ALA A 129 9.73 -12.13 36.29
N PHE A 130 9.73 -13.01 35.30
CA PHE A 130 9.24 -12.64 33.94
C PHE A 130 7.74 -12.32 33.94
N ILE A 131 6.90 -13.15 34.57
CA ILE A 131 5.45 -12.91 34.72
C ILE A 131 5.18 -11.53 35.29
N SER A 132 5.86 -11.19 36.40
CA SER A 132 5.72 -9.86 37.05
C SER A 132 6.17 -8.72 36.13
N LYS A 133 7.28 -8.90 35.40
CA LYS A 133 7.81 -7.91 34.46
C LYS A 133 6.87 -7.73 33.23
N TYR A 134 6.33 -8.82 32.73
CA TYR A 134 5.36 -8.82 31.62
C TYR A 134 4.04 -8.14 32.05
N GLN A 135 3.56 -8.40 33.24
CA GLN A 135 2.38 -7.73 33.82
C GLN A 135 2.58 -6.21 33.90
N LYS A 136 3.74 -5.75 34.40
CA LYS A 136 4.08 -4.33 34.43
C LYS A 136 4.14 -3.72 33.03
N TRP A 137 4.70 -4.44 32.05
CA TRP A 137 4.75 -4.02 30.65
C TRP A 137 3.34 -3.93 30.05
N CYS A 138 2.49 -4.92 30.27
CA CYS A 138 1.08 -4.88 29.84
C CYS A 138 0.36 -3.66 30.38
N LYS A 139 0.51 -3.38 31.68
CA LYS A 139 -0.08 -2.19 32.31
C LYS A 139 0.45 -0.89 31.71
N LYS A 140 1.76 -0.78 31.49
CA LYS A 140 2.39 0.41 30.88
C LYS A 140 1.91 0.67 29.47
N CYS A 141 1.73 -0.39 28.66
CA CYS A 141 1.34 -0.29 27.26
C CYS A 141 -0.18 -0.42 27.02
N SER A 142 -0.98 -0.45 28.10
CA SER A 142 -2.45 -0.62 28.02
C SER A 142 -2.86 -1.88 27.27
N TYR A 143 -2.19 -3.00 27.54
CA TYR A 143 -2.55 -4.33 27.04
C TYR A 143 -3.18 -5.19 28.14
N ASN A 144 -4.11 -6.06 27.75
CA ASN A 144 -4.64 -7.05 28.69
C ASN A 144 -3.55 -8.05 29.07
N PHE A 145 -3.40 -8.28 30.38
CA PHE A 145 -2.51 -9.29 30.92
C PHE A 145 -3.22 -10.65 30.94
N SER A 146 -2.47 -11.71 30.65
CA SER A 146 -2.84 -13.11 30.87
C SER A 146 -1.59 -13.83 31.35
N GLU A 147 -1.73 -14.59 32.44
CA GLU A 147 -0.65 -15.39 32.99
C GLU A 147 -0.30 -16.57 32.09
N ASP A 148 -1.32 -17.25 31.54
CA ASP A 148 -1.11 -18.33 30.55
C ASP A 148 -0.28 -17.84 29.36
N LYS A 149 -0.59 -16.62 28.89
CA LYS A 149 0.19 -16.01 27.78
C LYS A 149 1.62 -15.68 28.18
N ALA A 150 1.85 -15.29 29.43
CA ALA A 150 3.21 -15.05 29.93
C ALA A 150 4.00 -16.37 30.00
N LEU A 151 3.37 -17.46 30.46
CA LEU A 151 3.95 -18.80 30.46
C LEU A 151 4.29 -19.30 29.05
N ASP A 152 3.37 -19.15 28.09
CA ASP A 152 3.64 -19.48 26.68
C ASP A 152 4.84 -18.74 26.11
N ILE A 153 4.95 -17.43 26.40
CA ILE A 153 6.08 -16.60 25.95
C ILE A 153 7.37 -17.07 26.60
N TYR A 154 7.34 -17.38 27.91
CA TYR A 154 8.50 -17.86 28.65
C TYR A 154 8.98 -19.21 28.11
N ALA A 155 8.09 -20.16 27.95
CA ALA A 155 8.38 -21.46 27.36
C ALA A 155 8.95 -21.36 25.93
N SER A 156 8.34 -20.50 25.11
CA SER A 156 8.83 -20.22 23.75
C SER A 156 10.26 -19.65 23.77
N ALA A 157 10.54 -18.67 24.63
CA ALA A 157 11.86 -18.06 24.73
C ALA A 157 12.93 -19.05 25.21
N CYS A 158 12.59 -19.94 26.16
CA CYS A 158 13.50 -20.96 26.66
C CYS A 158 13.72 -22.12 25.67
N GLY A 159 12.77 -22.36 24.77
CA GLY A 159 12.82 -23.40 23.74
C GLY A 159 13.59 -23.01 22.47
N HIS A 160 14.01 -21.76 22.33
CA HIS A 160 14.74 -21.28 21.17
C HIS A 160 16.20 -20.92 21.47
N PHE A 161 17.08 -21.17 20.52
CA PHE A 161 18.46 -20.68 20.55
C PHE A 161 18.58 -19.38 19.77
N SER A 162 19.21 -18.39 20.40
CA SER A 162 19.61 -17.15 19.71
C SER A 162 20.99 -17.34 19.07
N VAL A 163 21.10 -17.00 17.79
CA VAL A 163 22.39 -16.94 17.08
C VAL A 163 23.04 -15.58 17.28
N MET A 164 22.24 -14.53 17.42
CA MET A 164 22.72 -13.17 17.69
C MET A 164 23.13 -13.08 19.17
N PRO A 165 24.36 -12.63 19.49
CA PRO A 165 24.75 -12.41 20.88
C PRO A 165 24.01 -11.20 21.46
N LYS A 166 23.66 -11.28 22.74
CA LYS A 166 23.03 -10.19 23.48
C LYS A 166 24.03 -9.09 23.80
N THR A 167 24.21 -8.16 22.87
CA THR A 167 25.12 -7.02 22.97
C THR A 167 24.39 -5.70 22.79
N ASP A 168 25.00 -4.57 23.18
CA ASP A 168 24.42 -3.24 22.96
C ASP A 168 24.26 -2.95 21.46
N THR A 169 25.15 -3.42 20.62
CA THR A 169 25.05 -3.30 19.16
C THR A 169 23.81 -4.05 18.62
N ALA A 170 23.59 -5.29 19.07
CA ALA A 170 22.42 -6.06 18.67
C ALA A 170 21.12 -5.39 19.13
N LYS A 171 21.12 -4.86 20.36
CA LYS A 171 20.00 -4.06 20.89
C LYS A 171 19.72 -2.84 20.02
N LEU A 172 20.76 -2.09 19.66
CA LEU A 172 20.64 -0.91 18.80
C LEU A 172 20.01 -1.25 17.45
N LEU A 173 20.40 -2.36 16.80
CA LEU A 173 19.83 -2.79 15.52
C LEU A 173 18.32 -3.04 15.64
N VAL A 174 17.87 -3.75 16.66
CA VAL A 174 16.43 -4.01 16.86
C VAL A 174 15.68 -2.73 17.23
N GLU A 175 16.23 -1.87 18.09
CA GLU A 175 15.62 -0.60 18.48
C GLU A 175 15.44 0.33 17.28
N GLN A 176 16.44 0.43 16.38
CA GLN A 176 16.32 1.21 15.15
C GLN A 176 15.27 0.65 14.21
N ALA A 177 15.25 -0.68 13.99
CA ALA A 177 14.23 -1.31 13.16
C ALA A 177 12.81 -1.09 13.70
N VAL A 178 12.60 -1.21 15.01
CA VAL A 178 11.32 -0.92 15.69
C VAL A 178 10.95 0.55 15.53
N SER A 179 11.89 1.47 15.74
CA SER A 179 11.65 2.92 15.62
C SER A 179 11.16 3.29 14.23
N GLN A 180 11.85 2.83 13.18
CA GLN A 180 11.49 3.10 11.80
C GLN A 180 10.12 2.50 11.43
N LEU A 181 9.84 1.27 11.88
CA LEU A 181 8.56 0.62 11.63
C LEU A 181 7.40 1.37 12.32
N ARG A 182 7.60 1.83 13.56
CA ARG A 182 6.60 2.64 14.29
C ARG A 182 6.34 3.98 13.60
N ALA A 183 7.39 4.71 13.23
CA ALA A 183 7.27 5.99 12.53
C ALA A 183 6.49 5.85 11.22
N THR A 184 6.81 4.82 10.43
CA THR A 184 6.11 4.56 9.17
C THR A 184 4.66 4.14 9.40
N SER A 185 4.38 3.33 10.44
CA SER A 185 3.01 2.91 10.79
C SER A 185 2.15 4.09 11.26
N ALA A 186 2.71 5.00 12.05
CA ALA A 186 2.03 6.23 12.47
C ALA A 186 1.73 7.15 11.29
N ALA A 187 2.68 7.32 10.35
CA ALA A 187 2.47 8.09 9.14
C ALA A 187 1.35 7.50 8.26
N LEU A 188 1.28 6.16 8.13
CA LEU A 188 0.19 5.49 7.43
C LEU A 188 -1.17 5.70 8.10
N ALA A 189 -1.22 5.66 9.43
CA ALA A 189 -2.45 5.92 10.18
C ALA A 189 -2.94 7.37 9.96
N ALA A 190 -2.03 8.34 9.99
CA ALA A 190 -2.35 9.75 9.72
C ALA A 190 -2.86 9.95 8.29
N LEU A 191 -2.18 9.39 7.27
CA LEU A 191 -2.62 9.46 5.88
C LEU A 191 -4.00 8.83 5.67
N LYS A 192 -4.28 7.72 6.35
CA LYS A 192 -5.59 7.06 6.27
C LYS A 192 -6.71 7.95 6.81
N LEU A 193 -6.49 8.64 7.92
CA LEU A 193 -7.45 9.59 8.50
C LEU A 193 -7.66 10.79 7.57
N GLU A 194 -6.59 11.35 7.01
CA GLU A 194 -6.66 12.47 6.07
C GLU A 194 -7.40 12.08 4.79
N MET A 195 -7.12 10.91 4.22
CA MET A 195 -7.86 10.38 3.07
C MET A 195 -9.35 10.22 3.38
N GLN A 196 -9.69 9.77 4.58
CA GLN A 196 -11.09 9.63 4.99
C GLN A 196 -11.76 11.00 5.12
N SER A 197 -11.08 11.98 5.69
CA SER A 197 -11.56 13.37 5.79
C SER A 197 -11.83 13.97 4.42
N LEU A 198 -10.83 13.91 3.50
CA LEU A 198 -10.98 14.41 2.13
C LEU A 198 -12.10 13.69 1.36
N ALA A 199 -12.15 12.36 1.46
CA ALA A 199 -13.18 11.59 0.77
C ALA A 199 -14.59 11.91 1.27
N SER A 200 -14.76 12.13 2.58
CA SER A 200 -16.06 12.41 3.18
C SER A 200 -16.67 13.74 2.72
N SER A 201 -15.86 14.68 2.24
CA SER A 201 -16.32 15.95 1.68
C SER A 201 -16.83 15.83 0.24
N LEU A 202 -16.57 14.72 -0.45
CA LEU A 202 -16.97 14.50 -1.82
C LEU A 202 -18.42 13.96 -1.91
N PRO A 203 -19.22 14.41 -2.88
CA PRO A 203 -20.66 14.09 -2.94
C PRO A 203 -20.97 12.62 -3.17
N GLU A 204 -20.07 11.87 -3.79
CA GLU A 204 -20.23 10.42 -4.03
C GLU A 204 -19.87 9.54 -2.83
N TYR A 205 -19.24 10.08 -1.78
CA TYR A 205 -18.82 9.31 -0.61
C TYR A 205 -19.93 8.46 0.01
N PRO A 206 -21.16 8.98 0.27
CA PRO A 206 -22.23 8.16 0.84
C PRO A 206 -22.64 6.98 -0.05
N MET A 207 -22.57 7.14 -1.37
CA MET A 207 -22.85 6.07 -2.34
C MET A 207 -21.77 4.99 -2.30
N VAL A 208 -20.50 5.39 -2.29
CA VAL A 208 -19.36 4.46 -2.24
C VAL A 208 -19.39 3.65 -0.95
N MET A 209 -19.72 4.27 0.18
CA MET A 209 -19.82 3.60 1.48
C MET A 209 -20.99 2.64 1.62
N ARG A 210 -22.00 2.71 0.74
CA ARG A 210 -23.11 1.74 0.65
C ARG A 210 -22.76 0.49 -0.17
N MET A 211 -21.64 0.49 -0.89
CA MET A 211 -21.24 -0.66 -1.71
C MET A 211 -20.84 -1.81 -0.79
N PHE A 212 -21.31 -3.01 -1.10
CA PHE A 212 -21.00 -4.21 -0.33
C PHE A 212 -19.48 -4.45 -0.28
N GLY A 213 -18.94 -4.68 0.91
CA GLY A 213 -17.52 -4.90 1.15
C GLY A 213 -16.65 -3.63 1.18
N VAL A 214 -17.22 -2.45 0.95
CA VAL A 214 -16.51 -1.18 0.99
C VAL A 214 -16.66 -0.55 2.37
N GLY A 215 -15.55 -0.49 3.11
CA GLY A 215 -15.47 0.15 4.43
C GLY A 215 -14.69 1.46 4.39
N PRO A 216 -14.54 2.13 5.57
CA PRO A 216 -13.87 3.43 5.67
C PRO A 216 -12.38 3.42 5.30
N ALA A 217 -11.78 2.24 5.18
CA ALA A 217 -10.42 2.11 4.66
C ALA A 217 -10.39 2.03 3.13
N LEU A 218 -11.29 1.25 2.52
CA LEU A 218 -11.28 0.98 1.09
C LEU A 218 -11.98 2.09 0.29
N GLY A 219 -13.07 2.66 0.81
CA GLY A 219 -13.85 3.70 0.11
C GLY A 219 -12.99 4.88 -0.37
N PRO A 220 -12.24 5.55 0.52
CA PRO A 220 -11.35 6.64 0.12
C PRO A 220 -10.29 6.23 -0.91
N GLN A 221 -9.77 4.99 -0.86
CA GLN A 221 -8.78 4.49 -1.81
C GLN A 221 -9.41 4.30 -3.21
N LEU A 222 -10.62 3.75 -3.28
CA LEU A 222 -11.37 3.63 -4.53
C LEU A 222 -11.65 5.02 -5.14
N MET A 223 -12.10 5.97 -4.32
CA MET A 223 -12.37 7.33 -4.78
C MET A 223 -11.11 8.04 -5.26
N ALA A 224 -9.97 7.85 -4.58
CA ALA A 224 -8.68 8.39 -4.98
C ALA A 224 -8.21 7.85 -6.34
N GLU A 225 -8.40 6.56 -6.59
CA GLU A 225 -7.95 5.90 -7.81
C GLU A 225 -8.90 6.18 -8.99
N ILE A 226 -10.20 6.16 -8.77
CA ILE A 226 -11.21 6.44 -9.80
C ILE A 226 -11.22 7.93 -10.14
N GLY A 227 -11.05 8.81 -9.15
CA GLY A 227 -11.24 10.25 -9.33
C GLY A 227 -12.70 10.58 -9.62
N ASP A 228 -12.96 11.54 -10.54
CA ASP A 228 -14.30 11.84 -10.96
C ASP A 228 -14.87 10.74 -11.86
N VAL A 229 -15.86 10.01 -11.38
CA VAL A 229 -16.49 8.91 -12.12
C VAL A 229 -17.17 9.40 -13.41
N ARG A 230 -17.58 10.69 -13.48
CA ARG A 230 -18.22 11.30 -14.66
C ARG A 230 -17.29 11.42 -15.87
N ARG A 231 -15.98 11.31 -15.68
CA ARG A 231 -15.00 11.25 -16.79
C ARG A 231 -15.12 9.97 -17.64
N PHE A 232 -15.79 8.94 -17.13
CA PHE A 232 -16.00 7.70 -17.85
C PHE A 232 -17.34 7.75 -18.61
N HIS A 233 -17.28 7.68 -19.93
CA HIS A 233 -18.47 7.70 -20.80
C HIS A 233 -19.35 6.46 -20.64
N SER A 234 -18.87 5.37 -20.06
CA SER A 234 -19.62 4.13 -19.87
C SER A 234 -19.06 3.27 -18.72
N LYS A 235 -19.87 2.34 -18.24
CA LYS A 235 -19.43 1.32 -17.27
C LYS A 235 -18.27 0.47 -17.82
N LYS A 236 -18.27 0.17 -19.13
CA LYS A 236 -17.20 -0.58 -19.81
C LYS A 236 -15.88 0.18 -19.78
N ALA A 237 -15.91 1.50 -19.90
CA ALA A 237 -14.71 2.33 -19.79
C ALA A 237 -14.08 2.26 -18.39
N LEU A 238 -14.89 2.21 -17.32
CA LEU A 238 -14.39 2.02 -15.95
C LEU A 238 -13.81 0.61 -15.75
N VAL A 239 -14.45 -0.43 -16.31
CA VAL A 239 -13.95 -1.81 -16.28
C VAL A 239 -12.60 -1.92 -17.02
N ALA A 240 -12.46 -1.27 -18.19
CA ALA A 240 -11.20 -1.20 -18.92
C ALA A 240 -10.13 -0.38 -18.15
N PHE A 241 -10.52 0.70 -17.48
CA PHE A 241 -9.62 1.47 -16.61
C PHE A 241 -9.09 0.64 -15.43
N ALA A 242 -9.89 -0.26 -14.88
CA ALA A 242 -9.44 -1.24 -13.88
C ALA A 242 -8.58 -2.36 -14.49
N GLY A 243 -8.63 -2.56 -15.82
CA GLY A 243 -7.93 -3.63 -16.51
C GLY A 243 -8.49 -5.03 -16.21
N ILE A 244 -9.77 -5.09 -15.85
CA ILE A 244 -10.51 -6.35 -15.63
C ILE A 244 -11.40 -6.73 -16.83
N ASP A 245 -11.34 -5.96 -17.90
CA ASP A 245 -11.98 -6.27 -19.17
C ASP A 245 -11.31 -7.50 -19.83
N ALA A 246 -12.12 -8.33 -20.45
CA ALA A 246 -11.68 -9.44 -21.29
C ALA A 246 -12.13 -9.16 -22.72
N PRO A 247 -11.28 -8.47 -23.54
CA PRO A 247 -11.68 -8.10 -24.89
C PRO A 247 -11.92 -9.35 -25.76
N PRO A 248 -12.99 -9.39 -26.56
CA PRO A 248 -13.25 -10.51 -27.45
C PRO A 248 -12.10 -10.71 -28.43
N TYR A 249 -11.81 -11.93 -28.76
CA TYR A 249 -10.88 -12.27 -29.83
C TYR A 249 -11.59 -13.14 -30.83
N GLN A 250 -11.92 -12.54 -31.95
CA GLN A 250 -12.57 -13.19 -33.07
C GLN A 250 -11.64 -13.09 -34.28
N SER A 251 -11.32 -14.22 -34.86
CA SER A 251 -10.56 -14.32 -36.11
C SER A 251 -11.21 -15.33 -37.03
N GLY A 252 -11.89 -14.87 -38.04
CA GLY A 252 -12.65 -15.70 -38.96
C GLY A 252 -13.78 -16.47 -38.25
N GLN A 253 -13.75 -17.79 -38.30
CA GLN A 253 -14.73 -18.66 -37.62
C GLN A 253 -14.33 -19.05 -36.16
N MET A 254 -13.14 -18.59 -35.69
CA MET A 254 -12.70 -18.84 -34.32
C MET A 254 -13.24 -17.78 -33.34
N ASP A 255 -14.04 -18.22 -32.39
CA ASP A 255 -14.50 -17.43 -31.26
C ASP A 255 -13.97 -18.03 -29.96
N VAL A 256 -13.15 -17.25 -29.23
CA VAL A 256 -12.54 -17.71 -27.97
C VAL A 256 -13.38 -17.22 -26.80
N TYR A 257 -14.17 -18.11 -26.20
CA TYR A 257 -15.10 -17.80 -25.10
C TYR A 257 -14.44 -17.54 -23.75
N SER A 258 -13.22 -18.00 -23.50
CA SER A 258 -12.51 -17.81 -22.22
C SER A 258 -11.19 -17.10 -22.44
N ARG A 259 -11.07 -15.89 -21.88
CA ARG A 259 -9.84 -15.08 -21.95
C ARG A 259 -9.45 -14.53 -20.60
N SER A 260 -8.15 -14.36 -20.42
CA SER A 260 -7.62 -13.61 -19.28
C SER A 260 -7.98 -12.13 -19.38
N ILE A 261 -8.14 -11.47 -18.24
CA ILE A 261 -8.32 -10.01 -18.16
C ILE A 261 -7.14 -9.27 -18.77
N SER A 262 -7.40 -8.06 -19.31
CA SER A 262 -6.41 -7.27 -20.05
C SER A 262 -5.18 -6.88 -19.23
N LYS A 263 -5.35 -6.63 -17.94
CA LYS A 263 -4.34 -6.12 -17.00
C LYS A 263 -3.68 -4.79 -17.43
N ARG A 264 -4.26 -4.08 -18.42
CA ARG A 264 -3.73 -2.82 -18.99
C ARG A 264 -4.13 -1.58 -18.20
N GLY A 265 -5.00 -1.73 -17.21
CA GLY A 265 -5.50 -0.64 -16.39
C GLY A 265 -4.81 -0.50 -15.03
N SER A 266 -5.48 0.22 -14.11
CA SER A 266 -5.02 0.42 -12.75
C SER A 266 -4.91 -0.90 -11.99
N SER A 267 -3.68 -1.24 -11.55
CA SER A 267 -3.44 -2.41 -10.71
C SER A 267 -3.99 -2.24 -9.29
N SER A 268 -4.15 -1.00 -8.85
CA SER A 268 -4.68 -0.66 -7.53
C SER A 268 -6.20 -0.80 -7.44
N LEU A 269 -6.89 -0.68 -8.59
CA LEU A 269 -8.34 -0.84 -8.67
C LEU A 269 -8.75 -2.29 -8.93
N ARG A 270 -7.87 -3.08 -9.53
CA ARG A 270 -8.03 -4.52 -9.79
C ARG A 270 -7.75 -5.37 -8.58
#